data_3c54e0ea9b94afb63d3ae444c6dd08c0
#
_entry.id   3c54e0ea9b94afb63d3ae444c6dd08c0
#
_cell.length_a   1.000
_cell.length_b   1.000
_cell.length_c   1.000
_cell.angle_alpha   90.00
_cell.angle_beta   90.00
_cell.angle_gamma   90.00
#
_symmetry.space_group_name_H-M   'P 1'
#
loop_
_entity.id
_entity.type
_entity.pdbx_description
1 polymer ?
#
loop_
_entity_poly.entity_id
_entity_poly.type
_entity_poly.pdbx_seq_one_letter_code
_entity_poly.pdbx_strand_id
1 'polypeptide(L)'
;YVYGVCEQIAKSVEKDVVVVVKSTVPIGTNDEVERYLKNNVRDGININVASNPEFLAQGTAVRDTLYASRIVIGTECKEAEEVLLRMYEPLTKEPYNVPLLSTNRRSAEMIKYASNDFLALKISYMNDIANFCELVGANIDDVKLGMSYDARIGDKFLNAGIGYGGSCFPKDTKALYYLAKNQYGYEKGAF
;
A
#
# COMPACT_ATOMS: atom_id res chain seq x y z
N TYR A 1 15.58 0.94 10.42
CA TYR A 1 15.09 2.32 10.30
C TYR A 1 13.83 2.54 11.15
N VAL A 2 12.75 1.76 11.00
CA VAL A 2 11.47 1.96 11.72
C VAL A 2 11.71 2.00 13.25
N TYR A 3 12.39 1.01 13.82
CA TYR A 3 12.65 0.98 15.27
C TYR A 3 13.51 2.15 15.77
N GLY A 4 14.46 2.65 14.96
CA GLY A 4 15.22 3.86 15.32
C GLY A 4 14.37 5.10 15.43
N VAL A 5 13.33 5.23 14.56
CA VAL A 5 12.33 6.30 14.68
C VAL A 5 11.43 6.09 15.89
N CYS A 6 11.00 4.85 16.15
CA CYS A 6 10.19 4.52 17.33
C CYS A 6 10.94 4.86 18.64
N GLU A 7 12.25 4.61 18.71
CA GLU A 7 13.06 4.96 19.86
C GLU A 7 13.09 6.49 20.09
N GLN A 8 13.24 7.27 19.02
CA GLN A 8 13.21 8.72 19.11
C GLN A 8 11.83 9.24 19.55
N ILE A 9 10.75 8.69 18.99
CA ILE A 9 9.38 9.01 19.39
C ILE A 9 9.19 8.72 20.89
N ALA A 10 9.54 7.51 21.35
CA ALA A 10 9.37 7.10 22.73
C ALA A 10 10.09 8.02 23.72
N LYS A 11 11.28 8.54 23.34
CA LYS A 11 12.05 9.49 24.17
C LYS A 11 11.47 10.90 24.17
N SER A 12 10.80 11.32 23.09
CA SER A 12 10.40 12.72 22.84
C SER A 12 8.93 13.01 23.19
N VAL A 13 8.09 11.97 23.22
CA VAL A 13 6.66 12.15 23.49
C VAL A 13 6.42 12.52 24.96
N GLU A 14 5.62 13.58 25.18
CA GLU A 14 5.28 14.12 26.49
C GLU A 14 3.78 14.06 26.82
N LYS A 15 2.96 13.64 25.86
CA LYS A 15 1.49 13.52 25.99
C LYS A 15 0.95 12.46 25.06
N ASP A 16 -0.30 12.08 25.26
CA ASP A 16 -1.00 11.12 24.40
C ASP A 16 -0.90 11.50 22.91
N VAL A 17 -0.61 10.52 22.06
CA VAL A 17 -0.36 10.75 20.64
C VAL A 17 -0.81 9.56 19.80
N VAL A 18 -1.22 9.84 18.56
CA VAL A 18 -1.38 8.84 17.51
C VAL A 18 -0.15 8.84 16.61
N VAL A 19 0.54 7.72 16.57
CA VAL A 19 1.69 7.51 15.67
C VAL A 19 1.20 6.86 14.39
N VAL A 20 1.44 7.51 13.25
CA VAL A 20 0.95 7.07 11.95
C VAL A 20 2.12 6.58 11.09
N VAL A 21 2.10 5.30 10.72
CA VAL A 21 3.07 4.72 9.80
C VAL A 21 2.55 4.86 8.37
N LYS A 22 3.17 5.75 7.60
CA LYS A 22 2.82 5.96 6.17
C LYS A 22 3.67 5.12 5.22
N SER A 23 4.84 4.66 5.67
CA SER A 23 5.74 3.83 4.88
C SER A 23 5.12 2.46 4.59
N THR A 24 5.46 1.90 3.42
CA THR A 24 5.18 0.49 3.12
C THR A 24 6.03 -0.38 4.02
N VAL A 25 5.38 -1.14 4.90
CA VAL A 25 6.02 -2.02 5.88
C VAL A 25 5.42 -3.42 5.80
N PRO A 26 6.17 -4.48 6.17
CA PRO A 26 5.64 -5.84 6.23
C PRO A 26 4.38 -5.95 7.10
N ILE A 27 3.49 -6.89 6.72
CA ILE A 27 2.23 -7.11 7.45
C ILE A 27 2.53 -7.51 8.90
N GLY A 28 1.90 -6.81 9.83
CA GLY A 28 2.11 -6.96 11.27
C GLY A 28 3.15 -6.01 11.87
N THR A 29 3.86 -5.23 11.04
CA THR A 29 4.86 -4.26 11.55
C THR A 29 4.22 -3.20 12.46
N ASN A 30 3.03 -2.71 12.13
CA ASN A 30 2.35 -1.73 12.99
C ASN A 30 1.97 -2.29 14.36
N ASP A 31 1.67 -3.58 14.47
CA ASP A 31 1.44 -4.24 15.76
C ASP A 31 2.72 -4.29 16.60
N GLU A 32 3.86 -4.54 15.96
CA GLU A 32 5.17 -4.52 16.62
C GLU A 32 5.58 -3.11 17.03
N VAL A 33 5.34 -2.11 16.17
CA VAL A 33 5.58 -0.69 16.46
C VAL A 33 4.77 -0.27 17.68
N GLU A 34 3.50 -0.62 17.75
CA GLU A 34 2.65 -0.29 18.90
C GLU A 34 3.18 -0.93 20.18
N ARG A 35 3.51 -2.22 20.13
CA ARG A 35 4.08 -2.96 21.27
C ARG A 35 5.37 -2.33 21.75
N TYR A 36 6.27 -2.00 20.79
CA TYR A 36 7.54 -1.35 21.12
C TYR A 36 7.32 0.02 21.80
N LEU A 37 6.47 0.87 21.23
CA LEU A 37 6.20 2.20 21.76
C LEU A 37 5.57 2.13 23.15
N LYS A 38 4.54 1.32 23.35
CA LYS A 38 3.88 1.14 24.65
C LYS A 38 4.84 0.67 25.75
N ASN A 39 5.85 -0.11 25.38
CA ASN A 39 6.84 -0.62 26.35
C ASN A 39 8.00 0.37 26.64
N ASN A 40 8.15 1.43 25.86
CA ASN A 40 9.30 2.32 25.94
C ASN A 40 8.96 3.80 26.17
N VAL A 41 7.69 4.19 26.15
CA VAL A 41 7.26 5.54 26.51
C VAL A 41 7.23 5.73 28.01
N ARG A 42 7.20 6.98 28.45
CA ARG A 42 7.06 7.33 29.87
C ARG A 42 5.70 6.86 30.42
N ASP A 43 5.68 6.48 31.68
CA ASP A 43 4.46 6.10 32.37
C ASP A 43 3.39 7.20 32.26
N GLY A 44 2.14 6.79 32.05
CA GLY A 44 0.99 7.68 31.94
C GLY A 44 0.74 8.28 30.55
N ILE A 45 1.58 7.97 29.54
CA ILE A 45 1.35 8.40 28.16
C ILE A 45 0.68 7.27 27.38
N ASN A 46 -0.44 7.56 26.73
CA ASN A 46 -1.11 6.64 25.81
C ASN A 46 -0.62 6.85 24.38
N ILE A 47 -0.13 5.76 23.78
CA ILE A 47 0.23 5.74 22.36
C ILE A 47 -0.66 4.76 21.61
N ASN A 48 -1.26 5.24 20.54
CA ASN A 48 -1.98 4.45 19.56
C ASN A 48 -1.26 4.50 18.23
N VAL A 49 -1.24 3.38 17.50
CA VAL A 49 -0.56 3.29 16.20
C VAL A 49 -1.58 3.03 15.10
N ALA A 50 -1.43 3.73 14.00
CA ALA A 50 -2.23 3.53 12.80
C ALA A 50 -1.35 3.32 11.57
N SER A 51 -1.79 2.44 10.68
CA SER A 51 -1.27 2.27 9.33
C SER A 51 -2.00 3.22 8.39
N ASN A 52 -1.27 3.99 7.60
CA ASN A 52 -1.86 4.85 6.56
C ASN A 52 -0.99 4.82 5.31
N PRO A 53 -1.03 3.71 4.56
CA PRO A 53 -0.20 3.55 3.37
C PRO A 53 -0.50 4.62 2.32
N GLU A 54 0.52 5.01 1.56
CA GLU A 54 0.40 5.91 0.43
C GLU A 54 0.28 5.13 -0.90
N PHE A 55 -0.34 5.75 -1.90
CA PHE A 55 -0.53 5.20 -3.25
C PHE A 55 -0.07 6.17 -4.32
N LEU A 56 1.05 6.86 -4.05
CA LEU A 56 1.59 7.91 -4.91
C LEU A 56 2.37 7.31 -6.07
N ALA A 57 2.30 7.98 -7.22
CA ALA A 57 3.15 7.67 -8.36
C ALA A 57 4.30 8.70 -8.47
N GLN A 58 5.45 8.23 -8.96
CA GLN A 58 6.60 9.11 -9.21
C GLN A 58 6.24 10.16 -10.26
N GLY A 59 6.56 11.41 -9.98
CA GLY A 59 6.27 12.55 -10.88
C GLY A 59 4.92 13.23 -10.63
N THR A 60 3.95 12.58 -9.95
CA THR A 60 2.61 13.13 -9.68
C THR A 60 2.26 13.20 -8.20
N ALA A 61 3.22 13.06 -7.30
CA ALA A 61 3.00 12.88 -5.87
C ALA A 61 2.11 13.95 -5.22
N VAL A 62 2.27 15.23 -5.56
CA VAL A 62 1.43 16.32 -5.02
C VAL A 62 -0.01 16.17 -5.48
N ARG A 63 -0.23 15.94 -6.77
CA ARG A 63 -1.56 15.70 -7.33
C ARG A 63 -2.19 14.45 -6.70
N ASP A 64 -1.43 13.37 -6.61
CA ASP A 64 -1.91 12.08 -6.06
C ASP A 64 -2.20 12.17 -4.55
N THR A 65 -1.65 13.16 -3.85
CA THR A 65 -1.99 13.45 -2.46
C THR A 65 -3.34 14.17 -2.36
N LEU A 66 -3.56 15.20 -3.16
CA LEU A 66 -4.79 16.01 -3.12
C LEU A 66 -5.98 15.31 -3.79
N TYR A 67 -5.72 14.60 -4.90
CA TYR A 67 -6.70 13.86 -5.68
C TYR A 67 -6.39 12.37 -5.65
N ALA A 68 -6.16 11.86 -4.45
CA ALA A 68 -5.84 10.45 -4.27
C ALA A 68 -6.97 9.54 -4.79
N SER A 69 -6.62 8.39 -5.35
CA SER A 69 -7.61 7.39 -5.73
C SER A 69 -8.38 6.85 -4.52
N ARG A 70 -7.74 6.85 -3.37
CA ARG A 70 -8.28 6.44 -2.07
C ARG A 70 -7.37 6.84 -0.92
N ILE A 71 -7.95 6.97 0.27
CA ILE A 71 -7.25 7.02 1.55
C ILE A 71 -7.56 5.74 2.31
N VAL A 72 -6.55 5.08 2.86
CA VAL A 72 -6.71 3.88 3.69
C VAL A 72 -6.16 4.18 5.08
N ILE A 73 -6.98 3.95 6.10
CA ILE A 73 -6.63 4.06 7.52
C ILE A 73 -6.79 2.68 8.16
N GLY A 74 -5.74 2.19 8.80
CA GLY A 74 -5.77 0.92 9.54
C GLY A 74 -5.47 1.16 11.00
N THR A 75 -6.42 0.90 11.89
CA THR A 75 -6.23 0.97 13.35
C THR A 75 -7.29 0.14 14.06
N GLU A 76 -6.96 -0.37 15.23
CA GLU A 76 -7.89 -1.03 16.17
C GLU A 76 -8.40 -0.05 17.23
N CYS A 77 -7.86 1.17 17.29
CA CYS A 77 -8.21 2.18 18.28
C CYS A 77 -9.18 3.19 17.71
N LYS A 78 -10.36 3.30 18.31
CA LYS A 78 -11.43 4.21 17.86
C LYS A 78 -11.02 5.68 17.95
N GLU A 79 -10.30 6.06 18.98
CA GLU A 79 -9.81 7.42 19.16
C GLU A 79 -8.80 7.80 18.08
N ALA A 80 -7.91 6.87 17.71
CA ALA A 80 -6.96 7.06 16.61
C ALA A 80 -7.69 7.16 15.26
N GLU A 81 -8.72 6.35 15.05
CA GLU A 81 -9.58 6.43 13.86
C GLU A 81 -10.23 7.80 13.74
N GLU A 82 -10.87 8.29 14.79
CA GLU A 82 -11.55 9.59 14.82
C GLU A 82 -10.57 10.75 14.53
N VAL A 83 -9.35 10.68 15.06
CA VAL A 83 -8.30 11.67 14.77
C VAL A 83 -7.96 11.69 13.29
N LEU A 84 -7.75 10.52 12.68
CA LEU A 84 -7.39 10.40 11.27
C LEU A 84 -8.56 10.76 10.34
N LEU A 85 -9.79 10.38 10.69
CA LEU A 85 -10.98 10.78 9.94
C LEU A 85 -11.10 12.31 9.89
N ARG A 86 -10.93 13.00 11.02
CA ARG A 86 -10.94 14.47 11.06
C ARG A 86 -9.78 15.07 10.27
N MET A 87 -8.59 14.49 10.33
CA MET A 87 -7.42 14.96 9.59
C MET A 87 -7.65 14.90 8.07
N TYR A 88 -8.30 13.84 7.59
CA TYR A 88 -8.56 13.64 6.16
C TYR A 88 -9.91 14.22 5.69
N GLU A 89 -10.75 14.71 6.58
CA GLU A 89 -12.07 15.27 6.23
C GLU A 89 -12.03 16.29 5.09
N PRO A 90 -11.04 17.22 5.00
CA PRO A 90 -10.97 18.16 3.88
C PRO A 90 -10.77 17.48 2.51
N LEU A 91 -10.15 16.32 2.46
CA LEU A 91 -9.94 15.58 1.21
C LEU A 91 -11.11 14.69 0.83
N THR A 92 -11.97 14.33 1.79
CA THR A 92 -13.15 13.48 1.54
C THR A 92 -14.37 14.27 1.07
N LYS A 93 -14.30 15.60 1.13
CA LYS A 93 -15.37 16.53 0.70
C LYS A 93 -14.98 17.25 -0.59
N GLU A 94 -15.96 17.96 -1.17
CA GLU A 94 -15.72 18.86 -2.31
C GLU A 94 -14.52 19.80 -2.06
N PRO A 95 -13.68 20.07 -3.07
CA PRO A 95 -13.75 19.58 -4.45
C PRO A 95 -13.04 18.21 -4.68
N TYR A 96 -12.46 17.60 -3.68
CA TYR A 96 -11.59 16.43 -3.82
C TYR A 96 -12.37 15.10 -3.87
N ASN A 97 -13.34 14.92 -2.98
CA ASN A 97 -14.19 13.72 -2.89
C ASN A 97 -13.43 12.40 -2.87
N VAL A 98 -12.28 12.35 -2.19
CA VAL A 98 -11.44 11.15 -2.11
C VAL A 98 -12.14 10.10 -1.24
N PRO A 99 -12.37 8.88 -1.76
CA PRO A 99 -12.93 7.80 -0.96
C PRO A 99 -11.98 7.40 0.16
N LEU A 100 -12.50 7.23 1.39
CA LEU A 100 -11.76 6.82 2.55
C LEU A 100 -12.26 5.46 3.06
N LEU A 101 -11.32 4.54 3.25
CA LEU A 101 -11.55 3.23 3.86
C LEU A 101 -10.90 3.19 5.24
N SER A 102 -11.69 2.93 6.28
CA SER A 102 -11.19 2.59 7.60
C SER A 102 -11.26 1.06 7.79
N THR A 103 -10.18 0.47 8.31
CA THR A 103 -10.04 -0.97 8.51
C THR A 103 -9.02 -1.27 9.62
N ASN A 104 -8.66 -2.53 9.85
CA ASN A 104 -7.58 -2.89 10.77
C ASN A 104 -6.19 -2.65 10.15
N ARG A 105 -5.14 -2.59 10.99
CA ARG A 105 -3.76 -2.30 10.57
C ARG A 105 -3.25 -3.29 9.54
N ARG A 106 -3.44 -4.59 9.77
CA ARG A 106 -2.95 -5.64 8.86
C ARG A 106 -3.62 -5.60 7.50
N SER A 107 -4.91 -5.30 7.45
CA SER A 107 -5.62 -5.10 6.19
C SER A 107 -5.10 -3.87 5.44
N ALA A 108 -4.83 -2.76 6.14
CA ALA A 108 -4.25 -1.58 5.52
C ALA A 108 -2.84 -1.85 4.94
N GLU A 109 -1.99 -2.56 5.69
CA GLU A 109 -0.68 -3.01 5.21
C GLU A 109 -0.81 -3.93 3.98
N MET A 110 -1.71 -4.92 4.03
CA MET A 110 -1.95 -5.87 2.95
C MET A 110 -2.47 -5.17 1.68
N ILE A 111 -3.39 -4.20 1.80
CA ILE A 111 -3.93 -3.45 0.66
C ILE A 111 -2.81 -2.81 -0.18
N LYS A 112 -1.76 -2.29 0.47
CA LYS A 112 -0.62 -1.70 -0.24
C LYS A 112 0.13 -2.74 -1.06
N TYR A 113 0.49 -3.89 -0.46
CA TYR A 113 1.17 -4.97 -1.16
C TYR A 113 0.32 -5.56 -2.28
N ALA A 114 -0.91 -5.94 -1.98
CA ALA A 114 -1.81 -6.53 -2.96
C ALA A 114 -2.06 -5.61 -4.16
N SER A 115 -2.17 -4.29 -3.93
CA SER A 115 -2.32 -3.33 -5.02
C SER A 115 -1.08 -3.28 -5.91
N ASN A 116 0.12 -3.19 -5.34
CA ASN A 116 1.36 -3.10 -6.10
C ASN A 116 1.65 -4.41 -6.84
N ASP A 117 1.42 -5.55 -6.21
CA ASP A 117 1.63 -6.86 -6.81
C ASP A 117 0.65 -7.12 -7.96
N PHE A 118 -0.61 -6.70 -7.82
CA PHE A 118 -1.58 -6.83 -8.90
C PHE A 118 -1.20 -5.96 -10.12
N LEU A 119 -0.68 -4.74 -9.90
CA LEU A 119 -0.20 -3.91 -11.00
C LEU A 119 1.04 -4.52 -11.68
N ALA A 120 1.97 -5.08 -10.91
CA ALA A 120 3.12 -5.82 -11.44
C ALA A 120 2.68 -7.06 -12.22
N LEU A 121 1.70 -7.80 -11.73
CA LEU A 121 1.11 -8.97 -12.40
C LEU A 121 0.49 -8.59 -13.75
N LYS A 122 -0.24 -7.47 -13.84
CA LYS A 122 -0.79 -6.99 -15.13
C LYS A 122 0.31 -6.79 -16.17
N ILE A 123 1.42 -6.16 -15.78
CA ILE A 123 2.57 -5.95 -16.70
C ILE A 123 3.19 -7.30 -17.10
N SER A 124 3.45 -8.19 -16.15
CA SER A 124 4.01 -9.51 -16.42
C SER A 124 3.11 -10.33 -17.35
N TYR A 125 1.80 -10.34 -17.09
CA TYR A 125 0.82 -11.01 -17.93
C TYR A 125 0.84 -10.47 -19.36
N MET A 126 0.88 -9.15 -19.54
CA MET A 126 0.93 -8.56 -20.89
C MET A 126 2.24 -8.87 -21.62
N ASN A 127 3.35 -9.02 -20.90
CA ASN A 127 4.62 -9.44 -21.49
C ASN A 127 4.55 -10.89 -21.99
N ASP A 128 3.94 -11.80 -21.22
CA ASP A 128 3.74 -13.19 -21.65
C ASP A 128 2.82 -13.27 -22.87
N ILE A 129 1.72 -12.49 -22.87
CA ILE A 129 0.82 -12.40 -24.02
C ILE A 129 1.53 -11.82 -25.25
N ALA A 130 2.43 -10.83 -25.09
CA ALA A 130 3.21 -10.27 -26.19
C ALA A 130 4.10 -11.34 -26.84
N ASN A 131 4.83 -12.12 -26.05
CA ASN A 131 5.64 -13.24 -26.53
C ASN A 131 4.79 -14.25 -27.31
N PHE A 132 3.58 -14.54 -26.82
CA PHE A 132 2.67 -15.46 -27.51
C PHE A 132 2.10 -14.84 -28.80
N CYS A 133 1.81 -13.53 -28.81
CA CYS A 133 1.39 -12.84 -30.03
C CYS A 133 2.42 -12.94 -31.16
N GLU A 134 3.71 -12.84 -30.84
CA GLU A 134 4.79 -13.04 -31.83
C GLU A 134 4.73 -14.43 -32.48
N LEU A 135 4.41 -15.46 -31.70
CA LEU A 135 4.35 -16.84 -32.21
C LEU A 135 3.13 -17.08 -33.10
N VAL A 136 1.99 -16.42 -32.82
CA VAL A 136 0.73 -16.66 -33.55
C VAL A 136 0.43 -15.58 -34.60
N GLY A 137 1.29 -14.58 -34.76
CA GLY A 137 1.11 -13.48 -35.70
C GLY A 137 0.05 -12.47 -35.31
N ALA A 138 -0.25 -12.34 -34.01
CA ALA A 138 -1.15 -11.31 -33.46
C ALA A 138 -0.40 -10.03 -33.11
N ASN A 139 -1.10 -8.88 -33.12
CA ASN A 139 -0.55 -7.60 -32.71
C ASN A 139 -0.89 -7.33 -31.23
N ILE A 140 0.11 -7.19 -30.38
CA ILE A 140 -0.07 -6.97 -28.93
C ILE A 140 -0.77 -5.63 -28.64
N ASP A 141 -0.58 -4.60 -29.45
CA ASP A 141 -1.25 -3.32 -29.25
C ASP A 141 -2.75 -3.41 -29.53
N ASP A 142 -3.16 -4.18 -30.53
CA ASP A 142 -4.57 -4.47 -30.82
C ASP A 142 -5.19 -5.32 -29.70
N VAL A 143 -4.48 -6.33 -29.21
CA VAL A 143 -4.91 -7.15 -28.07
C VAL A 143 -5.11 -6.29 -26.84
N LYS A 144 -4.14 -5.44 -26.49
CA LYS A 144 -4.24 -4.48 -25.39
C LYS A 144 -5.44 -3.56 -25.57
N LEU A 145 -5.61 -2.98 -26.76
CA LEU A 145 -6.72 -2.07 -27.04
C LEU A 145 -8.07 -2.78 -26.86
N GLY A 146 -8.21 -3.99 -27.43
CA GLY A 146 -9.42 -4.79 -27.27
C GLY A 146 -9.73 -5.12 -25.81
N MET A 147 -8.71 -5.51 -25.03
CA MET A 147 -8.85 -5.77 -23.60
C MET A 147 -9.24 -4.51 -22.82
N SER A 148 -8.71 -3.35 -23.19
CA SER A 148 -8.95 -2.09 -22.45
C SER A 148 -10.38 -1.58 -22.55
N TYR A 149 -11.15 -2.04 -23.55
CA TYR A 149 -12.57 -1.72 -23.70
C TYR A 149 -13.47 -2.41 -22.66
N ASP A 150 -12.98 -3.49 -22.05
CA ASP A 150 -13.70 -4.09 -20.93
C ASP A 150 -13.40 -3.31 -19.63
N ALA A 151 -14.43 -2.62 -19.12
CA ALA A 151 -14.32 -1.82 -17.90
C ALA A 151 -13.87 -2.62 -16.66
N ARG A 152 -14.08 -3.94 -16.65
CA ARG A 152 -13.60 -4.84 -15.57
C ARG A 152 -12.10 -5.00 -15.58
N ILE A 153 -11.44 -4.85 -16.75
CA ILE A 153 -9.99 -4.94 -16.94
C ILE A 153 -9.36 -3.54 -16.78
N GLY A 154 -9.95 -2.54 -17.43
CA GLY A 154 -9.46 -1.17 -17.47
C GLY A 154 -8.23 -1.02 -18.38
N ASP A 155 -7.81 0.23 -18.60
CA ASP A 155 -6.76 0.60 -19.58
C ASP A 155 -5.35 0.72 -18.98
N LYS A 156 -5.22 0.67 -17.65
CA LYS A 156 -3.96 0.93 -16.96
C LYS A 156 -3.13 -0.34 -16.77
N PHE A 157 -1.80 -0.19 -16.89
CA PHE A 157 -0.80 -1.26 -16.67
C PHE A 157 -0.91 -2.43 -17.67
N LEU A 158 -1.41 -2.17 -18.90
CA LEU A 158 -1.52 -3.16 -19.98
C LEU A 158 -0.45 -3.01 -21.06
N ASN A 159 0.59 -2.21 -20.86
CA ASN A 159 1.65 -2.06 -21.84
C ASN A 159 2.68 -3.20 -21.68
N ALA A 160 2.91 -3.94 -22.77
CA ALA A 160 4.02 -4.87 -22.86
C ALA A 160 5.35 -4.09 -23.02
N GLY A 161 6.44 -4.66 -22.56
CA GLY A 161 7.78 -4.09 -22.62
C GLY A 161 8.82 -5.05 -22.02
N ILE A 162 9.97 -4.55 -21.64
CA ILE A 162 11.06 -5.36 -21.08
C ILE A 162 10.79 -5.89 -19.66
N GLY A 163 9.66 -5.56 -19.06
CA GLY A 163 9.26 -5.93 -17.70
C GLY A 163 8.84 -4.73 -16.86
N TYR A 164 8.58 -4.97 -15.60
CA TYR A 164 8.37 -3.88 -14.64
C TYR A 164 9.65 -3.59 -13.87
N GLY A 165 9.80 -2.33 -13.44
CA GLY A 165 10.98 -1.87 -12.75
C GLY A 165 10.64 -0.89 -11.63
N GLY A 166 11.58 0.00 -11.35
CA GLY A 166 11.49 0.95 -10.25
C GLY A 166 11.85 0.31 -8.90
N SER A 167 11.71 1.05 -7.82
CA SER A 167 12.06 0.57 -6.48
C SER A 167 10.89 -0.15 -5.78
N CYS A 168 9.64 0.16 -6.13
CA CYS A 168 8.46 -0.33 -5.39
C CYS A 168 8.06 -1.75 -5.79
N PHE A 169 7.73 -2.00 -7.05
CA PHE A 169 7.23 -3.31 -7.48
C PHE A 169 8.17 -4.47 -7.17
N PRO A 170 9.48 -4.42 -7.54
CA PRO A 170 10.38 -5.52 -7.23
C PRO A 170 10.60 -5.74 -5.73
N LYS A 171 10.56 -4.67 -4.94
CA LYS A 171 10.69 -4.75 -3.49
C LYS A 171 9.45 -5.37 -2.85
N ASP A 172 8.28 -4.91 -3.25
CA ASP A 172 7.01 -5.30 -2.61
C ASP A 172 6.62 -6.75 -2.99
N THR A 173 6.77 -7.15 -4.25
CA THR A 173 6.53 -8.54 -4.68
C THR A 173 7.45 -9.52 -3.95
N LYS A 174 8.75 -9.21 -3.87
CA LYS A 174 9.70 -10.04 -3.12
C LYS A 174 9.37 -10.09 -1.63
N ALA A 175 8.98 -8.97 -1.04
CA ALA A 175 8.62 -8.91 0.38
C ALA A 175 7.36 -9.73 0.67
N LEU A 176 6.30 -9.61 -0.16
CA LEU A 176 5.08 -10.39 0.03
C LEU A 176 5.33 -11.89 -0.14
N TYR A 177 6.09 -12.30 -1.17
CA TYR A 177 6.50 -13.69 -1.33
C TYR A 177 7.26 -14.23 -0.13
N TYR A 178 8.25 -13.46 0.36
CA TYR A 178 9.04 -13.86 1.54
C TYR A 178 8.17 -14.00 2.79
N LEU A 179 7.28 -13.05 3.04
CA LEU A 179 6.34 -13.09 4.16
C LEU A 179 5.44 -14.32 4.08
N ALA A 180 4.78 -14.51 2.94
CA ALA A 180 3.86 -15.63 2.72
C ALA A 180 4.55 -16.96 2.99
N LYS A 181 5.70 -17.20 2.37
CA LYS A 181 6.42 -18.47 2.46
C LYS A 181 7.09 -18.69 3.82
N ASN A 182 7.84 -17.71 4.32
CA ASN A 182 8.76 -17.93 5.44
C ASN A 182 8.15 -17.55 6.80
N GLN A 183 7.21 -16.61 6.84
CA GLN A 183 6.58 -16.21 8.08
C GLN A 183 5.23 -16.90 8.33
N TYR A 184 4.46 -17.13 7.26
CA TYR A 184 3.10 -17.66 7.38
C TYR A 184 2.93 -19.07 6.78
N GLY A 185 4.01 -19.70 6.26
CA GLY A 185 3.97 -21.05 5.71
C GLY A 185 3.01 -21.21 4.53
N TYR A 186 2.71 -20.13 3.81
CA TYR A 186 1.82 -20.16 2.66
C TYR A 186 2.58 -20.54 1.39
N GLU A 187 2.42 -21.79 0.96
CA GLU A 187 3.16 -22.36 -0.18
C GLU A 187 2.38 -22.33 -1.51
N LYS A 188 1.11 -21.90 -1.48
CA LYS A 188 0.20 -21.95 -2.64
C LYS A 188 0.04 -20.61 -3.35
N GLY A 189 0.99 -19.72 -3.24
CA GLY A 189 0.88 -18.36 -3.77
C GLY A 189 1.01 -18.27 -5.29
N ALA A 190 0.32 -17.33 -5.89
CA ALA A 190 0.43 -16.94 -7.30
C ALA A 190 1.33 -15.69 -7.51
N PHE A 191 2.07 -15.30 -6.49
CA PHE A 191 2.96 -14.13 -6.49
C PHE A 191 4.39 -14.51 -6.15
#